data_8ee26afc1fa4bdcb45a2eb403446e882
#
_entry.id   8ee26afc1fa4bdcb45a2eb403446e882
#
_cell.length_a   1.000
_cell.length_b   1.000
_cell.length_c   1.000
_cell.angle_alpha   90.00
_cell.angle_beta   90.00
_cell.angle_gamma   90.00
#
_symmetry.space_group_name_H-M   'P 1'
#
loop_
_entity.id
_entity.type
_entity.pdbx_description
1 polymer ?
#
loop_
_entity_poly.entity_id
_entity_poly.type
_entity_poly.pdbx_seq_one_letter_code
_entity_poly.pdbx_strand_id
1 'polypeptide(L)'
;RCFSHYLVNNHLVDGNEFVVKTVPGDLTIRVNYDEEKDDFSARVNMGKPIFNIKELINTEKEQFLREKINIDGKEIEISYIFMGTDHSVIFVNDFSDYDIDEIGKKIENYTDLFPKKVNVNFVKVYDRKRIEVITWERGAGRTLACGTGATASAVLARTFGFVDNKVNVKVPGGQLVIEYEGGENNAFMTGPSEKIAEGLYKFQR
;
A
#
# COMPACT_ATOMS: atom_id res chain seq x y z
N ARG A 1 -10.70 4.18 4.51
CA ARG A 1 -11.67 3.22 5.09
C ARG A 1 -12.24 3.73 6.41
N CYS A 2 -11.43 4.00 7.42
CA CYS A 2 -11.92 4.48 8.73
C CYS A 2 -12.76 5.76 8.63
N PHE A 3 -12.33 6.73 7.83
CA PHE A 3 -13.13 7.94 7.58
C PHE A 3 -14.47 7.63 6.89
N SER A 4 -14.49 6.71 5.95
CA SER A 4 -15.73 6.26 5.30
C SER A 4 -16.67 5.57 6.27
N HIS A 5 -16.14 4.75 7.17
CA HIS A 5 -16.93 4.13 8.25
C HIS A 5 -17.54 5.18 9.18
N TYR A 6 -16.75 6.19 9.57
CA TYR A 6 -17.25 7.33 10.36
C TYR A 6 -18.39 8.07 9.64
N LEU A 7 -18.25 8.35 8.34
CA LEU A 7 -19.26 9.08 7.56
C LEU A 7 -20.58 8.30 7.51
N VAL A 8 -20.51 7.00 7.24
CA VAL A 8 -21.70 6.12 7.14
C VAL A 8 -22.35 5.94 8.50
N ASN A 9 -21.55 5.60 9.52
CA ASN A 9 -22.05 5.36 10.88
C ASN A 9 -22.71 6.59 11.53
N ASN A 10 -22.35 7.80 11.07
CA ASN A 10 -22.95 9.04 11.54
C ASN A 10 -23.97 9.64 10.55
N HIS A 11 -24.40 8.88 9.55
CA HIS A 11 -25.38 9.31 8.54
C HIS A 11 -25.00 10.63 7.84
N LEU A 12 -23.70 10.85 7.59
CA LEU A 12 -23.18 12.07 6.97
C LEU A 12 -23.08 11.97 5.45
N VAL A 13 -23.34 10.80 4.90
CA VAL A 13 -23.40 10.53 3.45
C VAL A 13 -24.59 9.66 3.15
N ASP A 14 -25.16 9.84 1.95
CA ASP A 14 -26.26 9.01 1.43
C ASP A 14 -25.72 7.93 0.49
N GLY A 15 -26.32 6.73 0.57
CA GLY A 15 -25.98 5.61 -0.30
C GLY A 15 -24.65 4.93 0.07
N ASN A 16 -24.23 4.05 -0.81
CA ASN A 16 -23.06 3.18 -0.60
C ASN A 16 -21.84 3.55 -1.47
N GLU A 17 -21.91 4.62 -2.22
CA GLU A 17 -20.80 5.11 -3.05
C GLU A 17 -20.72 6.64 -2.97
N PHE A 18 -19.55 7.16 -2.66
CA PHE A 18 -19.29 8.59 -2.54
C PHE A 18 -17.81 8.92 -2.81
N VAL A 19 -17.54 10.20 -3.00
CA VAL A 19 -16.19 10.71 -3.25
C VAL A 19 -15.67 11.42 -2.01
N VAL A 20 -14.48 11.01 -1.58
CA VAL A 20 -13.72 11.70 -0.51
C VAL A 20 -12.64 12.54 -1.15
N LYS A 21 -12.68 13.85 -0.88
CA LYS A 21 -11.62 14.78 -1.30
C LYS A 21 -10.42 14.66 -0.38
N THR A 22 -9.28 14.41 -0.96
CA THR A 22 -8.00 14.33 -0.24
C THR A 22 -6.98 15.29 -0.84
N VAL A 23 -5.89 15.57 -0.13
CA VAL A 23 -4.83 16.47 -0.65
C VAL A 23 -4.26 15.98 -1.99
N PRO A 24 -3.96 14.68 -2.19
CA PRO A 24 -3.47 14.19 -3.47
C PRO A 24 -4.55 14.01 -4.54
N GLY A 25 -5.84 14.15 -4.21
CA GLY A 25 -6.93 14.02 -5.17
C GLY A 25 -8.21 13.39 -4.60
N ASP A 26 -9.16 13.18 -5.47
CA ASP A 26 -10.47 12.63 -5.15
C ASP A 26 -10.41 11.09 -5.15
N LEU A 27 -10.92 10.48 -4.08
CA LEU A 27 -11.01 9.03 -3.93
C LEU A 27 -12.47 8.57 -3.99
N THR A 28 -12.82 7.80 -5.00
CA THR A 28 -14.13 7.12 -5.05
C THR A 28 -14.09 5.91 -4.14
N ILE A 29 -15.06 5.86 -3.23
CA ILE A 29 -15.19 4.80 -2.23
C ILE A 29 -16.56 4.17 -2.36
N ARG A 30 -16.60 2.84 -2.42
CA ARG A 30 -17.82 2.06 -2.27
C ARG A 30 -17.75 1.30 -0.95
N VAL A 31 -18.81 1.42 -0.15
CA VAL A 31 -18.92 0.76 1.15
C VAL A 31 -19.93 -0.37 1.11
N ASN A 32 -19.69 -1.36 1.94
CA ASN A 32 -20.66 -2.38 2.33
C ASN A 32 -20.72 -2.37 3.85
N TYR A 33 -21.90 -2.09 4.41
CA TYR A 33 -22.10 -1.97 5.84
C TYR A 33 -23.37 -2.70 6.26
N ASP A 34 -23.21 -3.66 7.15
CA ASP A 34 -24.29 -4.34 7.86
C ASP A 34 -24.34 -3.77 9.28
N GLU A 35 -25.27 -2.84 9.51
CA GLU A 35 -25.38 -2.11 10.77
C GLU A 35 -25.77 -3.01 11.95
N GLU A 36 -26.53 -4.09 11.70
CA GLU A 36 -26.93 -5.02 12.75
C GLU A 36 -25.74 -5.83 13.30
N LYS A 37 -24.74 -6.08 12.44
CA LYS A 37 -23.53 -6.84 12.80
C LYS A 37 -22.32 -5.97 13.05
N ASP A 38 -22.44 -4.65 12.82
CA ASP A 38 -21.31 -3.71 12.76
C ASP A 38 -20.17 -4.21 11.83
N ASP A 39 -20.58 -4.86 10.71
CA ASP A 39 -19.65 -5.39 9.71
C ASP A 39 -19.48 -4.39 8.58
N PHE A 40 -18.35 -3.70 8.59
CA PHE A 40 -18.02 -2.67 7.62
C PHE A 40 -16.83 -3.06 6.74
N SER A 41 -17.01 -2.88 5.44
CA SER A 41 -15.89 -2.90 4.49
C SER A 41 -15.99 -1.76 3.48
N ALA A 42 -14.84 -1.27 3.02
CA ALA A 42 -14.78 -0.25 1.99
C ALA A 42 -13.85 -0.68 0.86
N ARG A 43 -14.34 -0.52 -0.39
CA ARG A 43 -13.58 -0.64 -1.63
C ARG A 43 -13.19 0.77 -2.10
N VAL A 44 -11.90 1.02 -2.09
CA VAL A 44 -11.30 2.32 -2.42
C VAL A 44 -10.63 2.23 -3.79
N ASN A 45 -10.93 3.18 -4.67
CA ASN A 45 -10.17 3.36 -5.90
C ASN A 45 -8.82 4.02 -5.54
N MET A 46 -7.74 3.26 -5.65
CA MET A 46 -6.37 3.71 -5.33
C MET A 46 -5.71 4.48 -6.47
N GLY A 47 -6.40 4.61 -7.62
CA GLY A 47 -5.87 5.23 -8.82
C GLY A 47 -4.97 4.31 -9.65
N LYS A 48 -4.34 4.91 -10.66
CA LYS A 48 -3.39 4.21 -11.54
C LYS A 48 -2.01 4.10 -10.91
N PRO A 49 -1.36 2.95 -11.00
CA PRO A 49 0.06 2.84 -10.65
C PRO A 49 0.90 3.63 -11.65
N ILE A 50 1.93 4.33 -11.17
CA ILE A 50 2.87 5.06 -12.01
C ILE A 50 4.20 4.31 -12.00
N PHE A 51 4.56 3.77 -13.17
CA PHE A 51 5.82 3.07 -13.40
C PHE A 51 6.88 3.96 -14.05
N ASN A 52 6.46 5.05 -14.73
CA ASN A 52 7.40 6.05 -15.25
C ASN A 52 7.90 6.93 -14.10
N ILE A 53 9.17 6.75 -13.76
CA ILE A 53 9.77 7.23 -12.51
C ILE A 53 10.83 8.31 -12.73
N LYS A 54 11.02 8.77 -13.96
CA LYS A 54 12.13 9.64 -14.37
C LYS A 54 12.29 10.93 -13.53
N GLU A 55 11.18 11.41 -12.94
CA GLU A 55 11.18 12.60 -12.09
C GLU A 55 10.94 12.29 -10.61
N LEU A 56 10.81 11.01 -10.27
CA LEU A 56 10.44 10.57 -8.91
C LEU A 56 11.65 10.10 -8.09
N ILE A 57 12.60 9.44 -8.77
CA ILE A 57 13.85 8.95 -8.15
C ILE A 57 15.06 9.30 -9.04
N ASN A 58 16.25 9.30 -8.45
CA ASN A 58 17.49 9.64 -9.13
C ASN A 58 18.00 8.45 -9.96
N THR A 59 17.51 8.31 -11.18
CA THR A 59 17.93 7.27 -12.13
C THR A 59 17.74 7.75 -13.56
N GLU A 60 18.57 7.23 -14.48
CA GLU A 60 18.40 7.45 -15.92
C GLU A 60 17.33 6.50 -16.53
N LYS A 61 16.83 5.54 -15.75
CA LYS A 61 15.85 4.55 -16.22
C LYS A 61 14.43 5.13 -16.20
N GLU A 62 13.62 4.75 -17.18
CA GLU A 62 12.20 5.10 -17.20
C GLU A 62 11.39 4.29 -16.19
N GLN A 63 11.82 3.05 -15.90
CA GLN A 63 11.23 2.16 -14.92
C GLN A 63 12.33 1.55 -14.06
N PHE A 64 12.03 1.27 -12.81
CA PHE A 64 12.95 0.64 -11.87
C PHE A 64 12.34 -0.68 -11.37
N LEU A 65 12.45 -1.71 -12.21
CA LEU A 65 11.82 -3.00 -11.99
C LEU A 65 12.88 -4.09 -11.90
N ARG A 66 12.90 -4.83 -10.77
CA ARG A 66 13.84 -5.92 -10.50
C ARG A 66 15.30 -5.49 -10.63
N GLU A 67 15.57 -4.31 -10.16
CA GLU A 67 16.93 -3.73 -10.20
C GLU A 67 17.68 -4.06 -8.91
N LYS A 68 18.99 -4.23 -9.04
CA LYS A 68 19.86 -4.48 -7.90
C LYS A 68 20.40 -3.18 -7.35
N ILE A 69 20.27 -2.99 -6.04
CA ILE A 69 20.94 -1.94 -5.29
C ILE A 69 21.93 -2.57 -4.31
N ASN A 70 22.96 -1.83 -3.95
CA ASN A 70 23.93 -2.27 -2.95
C ASN A 70 23.64 -1.54 -1.63
N ILE A 71 23.34 -2.31 -0.59
CA ILE A 71 23.16 -1.82 0.77
C ILE A 71 24.22 -2.49 1.64
N ASP A 72 25.25 -1.73 2.02
CA ASP A 72 26.38 -2.19 2.86
C ASP A 72 27.06 -3.46 2.32
N GLY A 73 27.28 -3.53 1.01
CA GLY A 73 27.93 -4.66 0.34
C GLY A 73 27.00 -5.83 0.01
N LYS A 74 25.73 -5.77 0.41
CA LYS A 74 24.72 -6.77 0.04
C LYS A 74 23.91 -6.29 -1.15
N GLU A 75 23.88 -7.07 -2.25
CA GLU A 75 22.98 -6.81 -3.36
C GLU A 75 21.54 -7.19 -2.99
N ILE A 76 20.62 -6.27 -3.20
CA ILE A 76 19.19 -6.47 -2.96
C ILE A 76 18.43 -6.14 -4.26
N GLU A 77 17.63 -7.09 -4.76
CA GLU A 77 16.74 -6.84 -5.90
C GLU A 77 15.50 -6.11 -5.42
N ILE A 78 15.25 -4.94 -5.99
CA ILE A 78 14.08 -4.12 -5.65
C ILE A 78 13.35 -3.68 -6.91
N SER A 79 12.09 -3.32 -6.74
CA SER A 79 11.29 -2.64 -7.76
C SER A 79 10.69 -1.39 -7.14
N TYR A 80 10.60 -0.30 -7.92
CA TYR A 80 9.97 0.93 -7.48
C TYR A 80 8.66 1.17 -8.24
N ILE A 81 7.68 1.72 -7.52
CA ILE A 81 6.39 2.12 -8.06
C ILE A 81 5.83 3.29 -7.24
N PHE A 82 5.19 4.26 -7.91
CA PHE A 82 4.43 5.29 -7.23
C PHE A 82 2.94 4.90 -7.20
N MET A 83 2.38 4.80 -5.99
CA MET A 83 0.98 4.47 -5.73
C MET A 83 0.35 5.49 -4.76
N GLY A 84 0.27 6.75 -5.21
CA GLY A 84 -0.09 7.89 -4.37
C GLY A 84 1.04 8.34 -3.44
N THR A 85 2.04 7.49 -3.21
CA THR A 85 3.31 7.76 -2.53
C THR A 85 4.37 6.80 -3.02
N ASP A 86 5.63 7.06 -2.67
CA ASP A 86 6.81 6.33 -3.13
C ASP A 86 6.91 4.96 -2.45
N HIS A 87 7.00 3.88 -3.23
CA HIS A 87 7.15 2.51 -2.74
C HIS A 87 8.29 1.77 -3.41
N SER A 88 9.18 1.20 -2.60
CA SER A 88 10.11 0.14 -2.97
C SER A 88 9.53 -1.21 -2.55
N VAL A 89 9.65 -2.22 -3.40
CA VAL A 89 9.12 -3.57 -3.17
C VAL A 89 10.22 -4.59 -3.37
N ILE A 90 10.38 -5.47 -2.38
CA ILE A 90 11.34 -6.57 -2.33
C ILE A 90 10.56 -7.86 -2.23
N PHE A 91 10.68 -8.73 -3.23
CA PHE A 91 10.12 -10.08 -3.15
C PHE A 91 11.09 -10.98 -2.39
N VAL A 92 10.60 -11.66 -1.37
CA VAL A 92 11.39 -12.54 -0.50
C VAL A 92 10.85 -13.97 -0.53
N ASN A 93 11.72 -14.96 -0.34
CA ASN A 93 11.28 -16.34 -0.13
C ASN A 93 10.78 -16.52 1.30
N ASP A 94 11.48 -15.93 2.25
CA ASP A 94 11.06 -15.86 3.65
C ASP A 94 11.41 -14.49 4.25
N PHE A 95 10.61 -14.02 5.23
CA PHE A 95 10.88 -12.75 5.89
C PHE A 95 12.15 -12.79 6.74
N SER A 96 12.59 -13.96 7.15
CA SER A 96 13.86 -14.16 7.84
C SER A 96 15.12 -13.98 6.97
N ASP A 97 14.95 -13.87 5.64
CA ASP A 97 16.05 -13.60 4.70
C ASP A 97 16.68 -12.21 4.94
N TYR A 98 15.93 -11.32 5.60
CA TYR A 98 16.35 -9.95 5.88
C TYR A 98 16.00 -9.53 7.32
N ASP A 99 16.89 -8.76 7.93
CA ASP A 99 16.48 -7.89 9.03
C ASP A 99 15.66 -6.73 8.46
N ILE A 100 14.33 -6.87 8.56
CA ILE A 100 13.37 -5.93 7.93
C ILE A 100 13.54 -4.51 8.48
N ASP A 101 13.83 -4.37 9.78
CA ASP A 101 13.97 -3.07 10.42
C ASP A 101 15.27 -2.40 10.02
N GLU A 102 16.37 -3.15 9.95
CA GLU A 102 17.66 -2.64 9.49
C GLU A 102 17.62 -2.28 8.00
N ILE A 103 17.21 -3.21 7.15
CA ILE A 103 17.20 -3.02 5.69
C ILE A 103 16.15 -1.98 5.28
N GLY A 104 14.96 -2.01 5.90
CA GLY A 104 13.91 -1.03 5.64
C GLY A 104 14.39 0.39 5.94
N LYS A 105 15.02 0.61 7.10
CA LYS A 105 15.59 1.90 7.48
C LYS A 105 16.70 2.37 6.54
N LYS A 106 17.59 1.46 6.11
CA LYS A 106 18.68 1.81 5.18
C LYS A 106 18.14 2.20 3.81
N ILE A 107 17.20 1.45 3.26
CA ILE A 107 16.59 1.75 1.96
C ILE A 107 15.73 3.03 2.04
N GLU A 108 14.93 3.22 3.10
CA GLU A 108 14.20 4.48 3.32
C GLU A 108 15.13 5.69 3.20
N ASN A 109 16.33 5.60 3.79
CA ASN A 109 17.30 6.70 3.85
C ASN A 109 18.34 6.66 2.73
N TYR A 110 18.17 5.84 1.70
CA TYR A 110 19.06 5.82 0.53
C TYR A 110 18.70 6.99 -0.40
N THR A 111 18.97 8.21 0.08
CA THR A 111 18.54 9.47 -0.56
C THR A 111 19.25 9.75 -1.88
N ASP A 112 20.39 9.13 -2.15
CA ASP A 112 21.07 9.20 -3.46
C ASP A 112 20.17 8.63 -4.57
N LEU A 113 19.39 7.59 -4.28
CA LEU A 113 18.42 7.02 -5.21
C LEU A 113 16.99 7.56 -4.96
N PHE A 114 16.57 7.69 -3.70
CA PHE A 114 15.22 8.10 -3.29
C PHE A 114 15.26 9.48 -2.60
N PRO A 115 15.31 10.59 -3.35
CA PRO A 115 15.53 11.92 -2.77
C PRO A 115 14.43 12.35 -1.78
N LYS A 116 13.21 11.83 -1.94
CA LYS A 116 12.06 12.07 -1.04
C LYS A 116 11.88 10.96 -0.02
N LYS A 117 12.88 10.04 0.11
CA LYS A 117 12.78 8.78 0.83
C LYS A 117 11.66 7.89 0.26
N VAL A 118 11.54 6.66 0.75
CA VAL A 118 10.63 5.64 0.18
C VAL A 118 10.07 4.76 1.29
N ASN A 119 8.83 4.28 1.09
CA ASN A 119 8.28 3.17 1.88
C ASN A 119 8.84 1.86 1.33
N VAL A 120 9.23 0.93 2.20
CA VAL A 120 9.85 -0.34 1.79
C VAL A 120 8.92 -1.49 2.15
N ASN A 121 8.55 -2.28 1.15
CA ASN A 121 7.60 -3.38 1.31
C ASN A 121 8.31 -4.69 1.03
N PHE A 122 8.33 -5.59 2.00
CA PHE A 122 8.82 -6.96 1.87
C PHE A 122 7.63 -7.86 1.56
N VAL A 123 7.71 -8.63 0.47
CA VAL A 123 6.57 -9.36 -0.09
C VAL A 123 6.91 -10.83 -0.23
N LYS A 124 6.13 -11.68 0.44
CA LYS A 124 6.16 -13.14 0.26
C LYS A 124 4.95 -13.57 -0.56
N VAL A 125 5.20 -14.24 -1.68
CA VAL A 125 4.15 -14.81 -2.53
C VAL A 125 3.92 -16.26 -2.11
N TYR A 126 2.70 -16.60 -1.74
CA TYR A 126 2.32 -17.96 -1.37
C TYR A 126 1.75 -18.75 -2.57
N ASP A 127 0.86 -18.10 -3.32
CA ASP A 127 0.23 -18.64 -4.50
C ASP A 127 -0.36 -17.51 -5.37
N ARG A 128 -1.04 -17.85 -6.46
CA ARG A 128 -1.61 -16.90 -7.39
C ARG A 128 -2.70 -15.99 -6.78
N LYS A 129 -3.21 -16.29 -5.60
CA LYS A 129 -4.32 -15.57 -4.94
C LYS A 129 -3.94 -15.00 -3.58
N ARG A 130 -2.69 -15.21 -3.13
CA ARG A 130 -2.29 -14.83 -1.78
C ARG A 130 -0.84 -14.40 -1.69
N ILE A 131 -0.65 -13.19 -1.14
CA ILE A 131 0.66 -12.65 -0.75
C ILE A 131 0.60 -12.18 0.72
N GLU A 132 1.75 -12.05 1.33
CA GLU A 132 1.93 -11.41 2.62
C GLU A 132 2.93 -10.25 2.49
N VAL A 133 2.63 -9.13 3.14
CA VAL A 133 3.40 -7.89 3.03
C VAL A 133 3.72 -7.36 4.42
N ILE A 134 5.00 -7.08 4.66
CA ILE A 134 5.47 -6.31 5.81
C ILE A 134 6.04 -5.00 5.28
N THR A 135 5.57 -3.88 5.82
CA THR A 135 6.00 -2.55 5.37
C THR A 135 6.79 -1.83 6.45
N TRP A 136 7.92 -1.28 6.03
CA TRP A 136 8.63 -0.20 6.71
C TRP A 136 8.19 1.12 6.07
N GLU A 137 7.41 1.91 6.80
CA GLU A 137 6.89 3.18 6.29
C GLU A 137 7.85 4.34 6.56
N ARG A 138 7.98 5.19 5.57
CA ARG A 138 8.78 6.41 5.60
C ARG A 138 8.38 7.30 6.79
N GLY A 139 9.33 7.49 7.70
CA GLY A 139 9.15 8.32 8.90
C GLY A 139 8.37 7.66 10.04
N ALA A 140 7.86 6.44 9.86
CA ALA A 140 7.07 5.74 10.87
C ALA A 140 7.67 4.37 11.29
N GLY A 141 8.56 3.80 10.48
CA GLY A 141 9.13 2.48 10.75
C GLY A 141 8.20 1.34 10.37
N ARG A 142 8.36 0.17 11.01
CA ARG A 142 7.50 -0.98 10.76
C ARG A 142 6.09 -0.72 11.28
N THR A 143 5.09 -0.82 10.41
CA THR A 143 3.69 -0.59 10.75
C THR A 143 2.86 -1.86 10.62
N LEU A 144 1.66 -1.83 11.20
CA LEU A 144 0.74 -2.97 11.13
C LEU A 144 0.05 -3.10 9.77
N ALA A 145 -0.12 -1.99 9.04
CA ALA A 145 -0.73 -1.99 7.71
C ALA A 145 -0.44 -0.69 6.98
N CYS A 146 -0.02 -0.80 5.72
CA CYS A 146 0.11 0.30 4.77
C CYS A 146 -0.77 -0.01 3.55
N GLY A 147 -1.87 0.74 3.36
CA GLY A 147 -2.82 0.48 2.27
C GLY A 147 -2.20 0.67 0.88
N THR A 148 -1.45 1.76 0.70
CA THR A 148 -0.73 2.05 -0.56
C THR A 148 0.40 1.05 -0.79
N GLY A 149 1.10 0.62 0.27
CA GLY A 149 2.15 -0.41 0.21
C GLY A 149 1.61 -1.79 -0.17
N ALA A 150 0.49 -2.20 0.41
CA ALA A 150 -0.19 -3.45 0.04
C ALA A 150 -0.65 -3.42 -1.42
N THR A 151 -1.19 -2.26 -1.88
CA THR A 151 -1.61 -2.08 -3.28
C THR A 151 -0.41 -2.11 -4.23
N ALA A 152 0.66 -1.36 -3.93
CA ALA A 152 1.91 -1.34 -4.71
C ALA A 152 2.51 -2.75 -4.86
N SER A 153 2.54 -3.50 -3.76
CA SER A 153 3.04 -4.88 -3.72
C SER A 153 2.23 -5.83 -4.61
N ALA A 154 0.90 -5.75 -4.52
CA ALA A 154 -0.01 -6.58 -5.32
C ALA A 154 0.06 -6.22 -6.81
N VAL A 155 0.14 -4.92 -7.15
CA VAL A 155 0.30 -4.42 -8.51
C VAL A 155 1.59 -4.97 -9.13
N LEU A 156 2.72 -4.88 -8.44
CA LEU A 156 3.99 -5.43 -8.94
C LEU A 156 3.97 -6.95 -9.04
N ALA A 157 3.39 -7.64 -8.05
CA ALA A 157 3.23 -9.10 -8.11
C ALA A 157 2.39 -9.53 -9.31
N ARG A 158 1.32 -8.77 -9.63
CA ARG A 158 0.49 -9.01 -10.83
C ARG A 158 1.25 -8.69 -12.12
N THR A 159 2.00 -7.59 -12.15
CA THR A 159 2.81 -7.18 -13.31
C THR A 159 3.87 -8.23 -13.64
N PHE A 160 4.47 -8.87 -12.65
CA PHE A 160 5.43 -9.96 -12.83
C PHE A 160 4.77 -11.33 -13.07
N GLY A 161 3.45 -11.42 -13.08
CA GLY A 161 2.73 -12.67 -13.31
C GLY A 161 2.73 -13.64 -12.13
N PHE A 162 3.12 -13.19 -10.94
CA PHE A 162 3.14 -14.01 -9.72
C PHE A 162 1.75 -14.29 -9.18
N VAL A 163 0.81 -13.34 -9.36
CA VAL A 163 -0.57 -13.43 -8.86
C VAL A 163 -1.59 -13.13 -9.95
N ASP A 164 -2.84 -13.47 -9.68
CA ASP A 164 -4.00 -13.14 -10.52
C ASP A 164 -4.44 -11.67 -10.32
N ASN A 165 -5.46 -11.24 -11.08
CA ASN A 165 -6.00 -9.87 -11.03
C ASN A 165 -6.61 -9.50 -9.66
N LYS A 166 -7.01 -10.49 -8.88
CA LYS A 166 -7.56 -10.33 -7.53
C LYS A 166 -6.76 -11.17 -6.55
N VAL A 167 -6.16 -10.51 -5.58
CA VAL A 167 -5.25 -11.14 -4.61
C VAL A 167 -5.59 -10.74 -3.18
N ASN A 168 -5.53 -11.71 -2.28
CA ASN A 168 -5.59 -11.49 -0.84
C ASN A 168 -4.21 -11.10 -0.34
N VAL A 169 -4.13 -9.96 0.30
CA VAL A 169 -2.91 -9.41 0.89
C VAL A 169 -3.01 -9.49 2.40
N LYS A 170 -2.24 -10.38 3.00
CA LYS A 170 -2.08 -10.43 4.45
C LYS A 170 -1.06 -9.37 4.86
N VAL A 171 -1.41 -8.58 5.86
CA VAL A 171 -0.53 -7.63 6.53
C VAL A 171 -0.55 -7.92 8.03
N PRO A 172 0.42 -7.46 8.85
CA PRO A 172 0.40 -7.72 10.29
C PRO A 172 -0.90 -7.32 11.00
N GLY A 173 -1.57 -6.25 10.53
CA GLY A 173 -2.84 -5.75 11.08
C GLY A 173 -4.10 -6.38 10.50
N GLY A 174 -4.03 -7.38 9.62
CA GLY A 174 -5.22 -8.03 9.05
C GLY A 174 -5.09 -8.42 7.59
N GLN A 175 -6.21 -8.38 6.85
CA GLN A 175 -6.27 -8.77 5.46
C GLN A 175 -6.92 -7.68 4.59
N LEU A 176 -6.40 -7.57 3.37
CA LEU A 176 -6.92 -6.70 2.32
C LEU A 176 -7.14 -7.54 1.06
N VAL A 177 -8.05 -7.09 0.21
CA VAL A 177 -8.20 -7.62 -1.14
C VAL A 177 -7.78 -6.53 -2.11
N ILE A 178 -6.83 -6.83 -2.99
CA ILE A 178 -6.40 -5.91 -4.04
C ILE A 178 -6.85 -6.47 -5.39
N GLU A 179 -7.42 -5.60 -6.21
CA GLU A 179 -7.87 -5.90 -7.57
C GLU A 179 -7.13 -4.99 -8.55
N TYR A 180 -6.44 -5.58 -9.53
CA TYR A 180 -5.73 -4.85 -10.58
C TYR A 180 -5.66 -5.67 -11.86
N GLU A 181 -6.25 -5.14 -12.94
CA GLU A 181 -6.33 -5.82 -14.25
C GLU A 181 -5.02 -5.74 -15.06
N GLY A 182 -4.11 -4.88 -14.66
CA GLY A 182 -2.87 -4.63 -15.39
C GLY A 182 -2.90 -3.37 -16.26
N GLY A 183 -1.74 -2.97 -16.78
CA GLY A 183 -1.60 -1.83 -17.69
C GLY A 183 -2.02 -0.50 -17.07
N GLU A 184 -2.82 0.27 -17.80
CA GLU A 184 -3.30 1.61 -17.42
C GLU A 184 -4.58 1.59 -16.54
N ASN A 185 -4.95 0.44 -16.01
CA ASN A 185 -6.14 0.32 -15.17
C ASN A 185 -5.88 0.84 -13.75
N ASN A 186 -6.95 1.28 -13.09
CA ASN A 186 -6.90 1.61 -11.67
C ASN A 186 -6.74 0.33 -10.83
N ALA A 187 -6.04 0.46 -9.71
CA ALA A 187 -6.03 -0.53 -8.66
C ALA A 187 -7.11 -0.21 -7.63
N PHE A 188 -7.71 -1.25 -7.05
CA PHE A 188 -8.73 -1.13 -6.02
C PHE A 188 -8.31 -1.91 -4.79
N MET A 189 -8.56 -1.32 -3.62
CA MET A 189 -8.29 -1.95 -2.32
C MET A 189 -9.58 -2.09 -1.53
N THR A 190 -9.91 -3.30 -1.12
CA THR A 190 -11.02 -3.60 -0.22
C THR A 190 -10.51 -4.09 1.12
N GLY A 191 -11.08 -3.59 2.19
CA GLY A 191 -10.73 -4.05 3.54
C GLY A 191 -11.69 -3.52 4.61
N PRO A 192 -11.67 -4.15 5.78
CA PRO A 192 -12.53 -3.78 6.91
C PRO A 192 -12.08 -2.47 7.58
N SER A 193 -12.94 -1.99 8.46
CA SER A 193 -12.64 -0.94 9.42
C SER A 193 -13.50 -1.15 10.65
N GLU A 194 -12.91 -1.06 11.82
CA GLU A 194 -13.58 -1.20 13.11
C GLU A 194 -13.43 0.08 13.94
N LYS A 195 -14.47 0.46 14.66
CA LYS A 195 -14.46 1.56 15.61
C LYS A 195 -13.90 1.05 16.94
N ILE A 196 -12.71 1.54 17.31
CA ILE A 196 -12.03 1.12 18.55
C ILE A 196 -12.42 2.00 19.73
N ALA A 197 -12.56 3.31 19.50
CA ALA A 197 -12.84 4.30 20.56
C ALA A 197 -13.47 5.55 19.97
N GLU A 198 -14.16 6.29 20.83
CA GLU A 198 -14.70 7.62 20.57
C GLU A 198 -14.37 8.53 21.75
N GLY A 199 -14.06 9.81 21.48
CA GLY A 199 -13.70 10.77 22.51
C GLY A 199 -13.73 12.20 22.04
N LEU A 200 -13.61 13.15 22.98
CA LEU A 200 -13.54 14.57 22.72
C LEU A 200 -12.09 15.05 22.89
N TYR A 201 -11.56 15.70 21.86
CA TYR A 201 -10.26 16.35 21.90
C TYR A 201 -10.42 17.88 21.95
N LYS A 202 -9.83 18.53 22.98
CA LYS A 202 -9.80 19.98 23.04
C LYS A 202 -8.63 20.51 22.21
N PHE A 203 -8.96 21.17 21.12
CA PHE A 203 -7.97 21.85 20.30
C PHE A 203 -7.58 23.17 20.97
N GLN A 204 -6.31 23.34 21.29
CA GLN A 204 -5.76 24.65 21.64
C GLN A 204 -5.26 25.29 20.34
N ARG A 205 -5.84 26.46 20.00
CA ARG A 205 -5.39 27.26 18.86
C ARG A 205 -4.14 28.04 19.23
#